data_5db59817bfb041fcfd2fc182a47068ac
#
_entry.id   5db59817bfb041fcfd2fc182a47068ac
#
_cell.length_a   1.000
_cell.length_b   1.000
_cell.length_c   1.000
_cell.angle_alpha   90.00
_cell.angle_beta   90.00
_cell.angle_gamma   90.00
#
_symmetry.space_group_name_H-M   'P 1'
#
loop_
_entity.id
_entity.type
_entity.pdbx_description
1 polymer ?
#
loop_
_entity_poly.entity_id
_entity_poly.type
_entity_poly.pdbx_seq_one_letter_code
_entity_poly.pdbx_strand_id
1 'polypeptide(L)'
;MKKLLLTLLFVPLVVFAQKEKSGVTYDAVLTRVVDGDTVAFQANWLPDPLKKELSIRVFGVDTPEKGFRAGCPEEDARGQAASAFTKAQINAAQKRQIVLMDWDKYGGRVLGDVLLDGKSLRMMLINNGFAREYYGEAKTSWCNK
;
A
#
# COMPACT_ATOMS: atom_id res chain seq x y z
N MET A 1 -55.52 -28.21 9.72
CA MET A 1 -54.85 -26.91 9.53
C MET A 1 -53.38 -27.09 9.96
N LYS A 2 -52.47 -27.20 9.00
CA LYS A 2 -51.02 -27.35 9.29
C LYS A 2 -50.41 -25.98 9.48
N LYS A 3 -49.94 -25.69 10.69
CA LYS A 3 -49.19 -24.45 10.98
C LYS A 3 -47.78 -24.59 10.41
N LEU A 4 -47.46 -23.80 9.39
CA LEU A 4 -46.10 -23.69 8.83
C LEU A 4 -45.28 -22.78 9.76
N LEU A 5 -44.32 -23.38 10.48
CA LEU A 5 -43.37 -22.65 11.32
C LEU A 5 -42.25 -22.17 10.43
N LEU A 6 -42.25 -20.86 10.13
CA LEU A 6 -41.19 -20.18 9.37
C LEU A 6 -40.03 -19.91 10.32
N THR A 7 -39.00 -20.74 10.31
CA THR A 7 -37.78 -20.53 11.07
C THR A 7 -36.91 -19.50 10.33
N LEU A 8 -36.87 -18.29 10.88
CA LEU A 8 -35.98 -17.22 10.38
C LEU A 8 -34.54 -17.55 10.80
N LEU A 9 -33.71 -17.98 9.83
CA LEU A 9 -32.28 -18.18 10.05
C LEU A 9 -31.62 -16.80 10.14
N PHE A 10 -31.25 -16.40 11.35
CA PHE A 10 -30.44 -15.22 11.60
C PHE A 10 -28.97 -15.56 11.29
N VAL A 11 -28.48 -15.21 10.10
CA VAL A 11 -27.05 -15.30 9.77
C VAL A 11 -26.38 -14.06 10.35
N PRO A 12 -25.48 -14.16 11.34
CA PRO A 12 -24.75 -13.00 11.81
C PRO A 12 -23.83 -12.50 10.70
N LEU A 13 -24.09 -11.29 10.23
CA LEU A 13 -23.19 -10.57 9.33
C LEU A 13 -21.94 -10.20 10.15
N VAL A 14 -20.86 -10.99 10.02
CA VAL A 14 -19.56 -10.61 10.58
C VAL A 14 -19.00 -9.50 9.73
N VAL A 15 -19.25 -8.26 10.16
CA VAL A 15 -18.60 -7.09 9.59
C VAL A 15 -17.15 -7.11 10.08
N PHE A 16 -16.24 -7.53 9.23
CA PHE A 16 -14.82 -7.29 9.45
C PHE A 16 -14.61 -5.76 9.39
N ALA A 17 -14.50 -5.12 10.55
CA ALA A 17 -14.08 -3.74 10.64
C ALA A 17 -12.66 -3.65 10.09
N GLN A 18 -12.51 -3.24 8.83
CA GLN A 18 -11.22 -2.86 8.29
C GLN A 18 -10.70 -1.70 9.15
N LYS A 19 -9.48 -1.85 9.63
CA LYS A 19 -8.83 -0.85 10.47
C LYS A 19 -8.42 0.32 9.56
N GLU A 20 -9.39 1.18 9.23
CA GLU A 20 -9.12 2.40 8.48
C GLU A 20 -8.30 3.34 9.36
N LYS A 21 -7.09 3.68 8.91
CA LYS A 21 -6.33 4.80 9.46
C LYS A 21 -6.73 6.06 8.71
N SER A 22 -7.19 7.06 9.44
CA SER A 22 -7.36 8.41 8.91
C SER A 22 -5.99 9.04 8.60
N GLY A 23 -5.92 9.86 7.57
CA GLY A 23 -4.70 10.55 7.20
C GLY A 23 -5.00 11.96 6.69
N VAL A 24 -3.93 12.78 6.58
CA VAL A 24 -4.00 14.13 6.04
C VAL A 24 -3.34 14.13 4.66
N THR A 25 -4.03 14.74 3.69
CA THR A 25 -3.60 14.77 2.28
C THR A 25 -2.81 16.05 1.99
N TYR A 26 -1.68 15.90 1.31
CA TYR A 26 -0.81 16.98 0.85
C TYR A 26 -0.43 16.78 -0.61
N ASP A 27 -0.28 17.87 -1.37
CA ASP A 27 0.38 17.83 -2.67
C ASP A 27 1.86 17.48 -2.46
N ALA A 28 2.43 16.64 -3.32
CA ALA A 28 3.79 16.14 -3.13
C ALA A 28 4.57 16.01 -4.44
N VAL A 29 5.87 16.25 -4.34
CA VAL A 29 6.83 15.90 -5.39
C VAL A 29 7.39 14.53 -5.08
N LEU A 30 7.01 13.54 -5.87
CA LEU A 30 7.52 12.17 -5.75
C LEU A 30 8.87 12.08 -6.48
N THR A 31 9.89 11.56 -5.80
CA THR A 31 11.28 11.59 -6.31
C THR A 31 11.71 10.28 -6.92
N ARG A 32 11.34 9.15 -6.32
CA ARG A 32 11.71 7.82 -6.81
C ARG A 32 10.80 6.73 -6.25
N VAL A 33 10.70 5.65 -6.98
CA VAL A 33 10.07 4.39 -6.52
C VAL A 33 11.15 3.54 -5.86
N VAL A 34 10.95 3.21 -4.58
CA VAL A 34 11.85 2.32 -3.83
C VAL A 34 11.45 0.87 -4.09
N ASP A 35 10.18 0.55 -3.86
CA ASP A 35 9.55 -0.75 -4.10
C ASP A 35 8.14 -0.54 -4.66
N GLY A 36 7.43 -1.60 -4.98
CA GLY A 36 6.07 -1.50 -5.50
C GLY A 36 5.13 -0.71 -4.57
N ASP A 37 5.31 -0.85 -3.27
CA ASP A 37 4.50 -0.20 -2.23
C ASP A 37 5.23 0.93 -1.48
N THR A 38 6.40 1.35 -1.93
CA THR A 38 7.20 2.36 -1.24
C THR A 38 7.74 3.40 -2.20
N VAL A 39 7.39 4.66 -1.97
CA VAL A 39 7.73 5.79 -2.83
C VAL A 39 8.42 6.87 -2.00
N ALA A 40 9.49 7.48 -2.50
CA ALA A 40 10.14 8.61 -1.88
C ALA A 40 9.54 9.93 -2.37
N PHE A 41 9.51 10.93 -1.48
CA PHE A 41 8.98 12.26 -1.76
C PHE A 41 9.82 13.36 -1.10
N GLN A 42 9.76 14.56 -1.65
CA GLN A 42 10.45 15.74 -1.09
C GLN A 42 9.84 16.13 0.25
N ALA A 43 10.72 16.37 1.23
CA ALA A 43 10.39 16.78 2.58
C ALA A 43 11.21 18.02 2.97
N ASN A 44 11.03 19.11 2.23
CA ASN A 44 11.83 20.35 2.37
C ASN A 44 11.66 21.04 3.72
N TRP A 45 10.62 20.70 4.47
CA TRP A 45 10.38 21.18 5.84
C TRP A 45 11.30 20.55 6.90
N LEU A 46 12.04 19.49 6.57
CA LEU A 46 12.99 18.91 7.50
C LEU A 46 14.14 19.90 7.75
N PRO A 47 14.58 20.07 9.02
CA PRO A 47 15.68 20.96 9.33
C PRO A 47 17.02 20.40 8.87
N ASP A 48 18.00 21.28 8.63
CA ASP A 48 19.38 20.89 8.40
C ASP A 48 19.96 20.26 9.68
N PRO A 49 20.82 19.25 9.58
CA PRO A 49 21.42 18.65 8.37
C PRO A 49 20.63 17.44 7.82
N LEU A 50 19.35 17.28 8.12
CA LEU A 50 18.56 16.12 7.68
C LEU A 50 18.37 16.12 6.15
N LYS A 51 18.38 14.91 5.57
CA LYS A 51 18.06 14.71 4.16
C LYS A 51 16.63 15.19 3.88
N LYS A 52 16.46 16.01 2.84
CA LYS A 52 15.16 16.57 2.45
C LYS A 52 14.28 15.59 1.66
N GLU A 53 14.33 14.32 2.04
CA GLU A 53 13.55 13.26 1.42
C GLU A 53 13.07 12.27 2.50
N LEU A 54 11.81 11.88 2.42
CA LEU A 54 11.22 10.79 3.20
C LEU A 54 10.64 9.76 2.26
N SER A 55 10.46 8.54 2.74
CA SER A 55 9.73 7.50 2.04
C SER A 55 8.35 7.31 2.65
N ILE A 56 7.35 7.09 1.82
CA ILE A 56 6.02 6.66 2.21
C ILE A 56 5.83 5.21 1.82
N ARG A 57 5.46 4.37 2.79
CA ARG A 57 5.00 3.01 2.57
C ARG A 57 3.49 3.02 2.48
N VAL A 58 2.95 2.47 1.41
CA VAL A 58 1.50 2.34 1.23
C VAL A 58 0.94 1.41 2.30
N PHE A 59 0.04 1.95 3.12
CA PHE A 59 -0.59 1.23 4.22
C PHE A 59 -1.58 0.19 3.70
N GLY A 60 -1.63 -0.95 4.38
CA GLY A 60 -2.60 -2.00 4.10
C GLY A 60 -2.27 -2.88 2.90
N VAL A 61 -1.03 -2.84 2.39
CA VAL A 61 -0.59 -3.71 1.30
C VAL A 61 0.78 -4.32 1.57
N ASP A 62 1.03 -5.45 0.91
CA ASP A 62 2.32 -6.10 0.77
C ASP A 62 2.55 -6.41 -0.72
N THR A 63 3.66 -5.90 -1.26
CA THR A 63 4.13 -6.24 -2.61
C THR A 63 5.27 -7.26 -2.53
N PRO A 64 5.51 -8.06 -3.59
CA PRO A 64 6.68 -8.93 -3.64
C PRO A 64 7.97 -8.12 -3.46
N GLU A 65 8.92 -8.70 -2.75
CA GLU A 65 10.26 -8.13 -2.62
C GLU A 65 11.05 -8.27 -3.93
N LYS A 66 12.10 -7.45 -4.09
CA LYS A 66 12.97 -7.49 -5.27
C LYS A 66 14.44 -7.49 -4.91
N GLY A 67 15.26 -7.95 -5.85
CA GLY A 67 16.71 -8.06 -5.69
C GLY A 67 17.08 -9.01 -4.56
N PHE A 68 18.05 -8.65 -3.75
CA PHE A 68 18.58 -9.48 -2.67
C PHE A 68 17.57 -9.76 -1.54
N ARG A 69 16.45 -9.04 -1.49
CA ARG A 69 15.38 -9.26 -0.50
C ARG A 69 14.35 -10.28 -0.94
N ALA A 70 14.29 -10.60 -2.22
CA ALA A 70 13.38 -11.61 -2.75
C ALA A 70 13.79 -13.01 -2.26
N GLY A 71 12.82 -13.81 -1.83
CA GLY A 71 13.03 -15.17 -1.35
C GLY A 71 13.24 -16.19 -2.48
N CYS A 72 12.93 -15.82 -3.72
CA CYS A 72 13.07 -16.67 -4.92
C CYS A 72 13.05 -15.80 -6.19
N PRO A 73 13.52 -16.34 -7.35
CA PRO A 73 13.51 -15.61 -8.62
C PRO A 73 12.12 -15.15 -9.07
N GLU A 74 11.08 -15.93 -8.78
CA GLU A 74 9.69 -15.59 -9.11
C GLU A 74 9.20 -14.39 -8.31
N GLU A 75 9.57 -14.29 -7.04
CA GLU A 75 9.25 -13.12 -6.22
C GLU A 75 9.99 -11.88 -6.72
N ASP A 76 11.27 -11.99 -7.05
CA ASP A 76 12.04 -10.87 -7.63
C ASP A 76 11.38 -10.36 -8.92
N ALA A 77 11.02 -11.24 -9.84
CA ALA A 77 10.35 -10.85 -11.08
C ALA A 77 9.03 -10.11 -10.81
N ARG A 78 8.23 -10.59 -9.85
CA ARG A 78 6.98 -9.94 -9.42
C ARG A 78 7.23 -8.59 -8.74
N GLY A 79 8.27 -8.49 -7.91
CA GLY A 79 8.67 -7.25 -7.24
C GLY A 79 9.15 -6.18 -8.24
N GLN A 80 9.91 -6.58 -9.25
CA GLN A 80 10.31 -5.71 -10.37
C GLN A 80 9.07 -5.21 -11.13
N ALA A 81 8.12 -6.11 -11.44
CA ALA A 81 6.89 -5.75 -12.13
C ALA A 81 6.02 -4.79 -11.30
N ALA A 82 5.87 -5.01 -9.99
CA ALA A 82 5.14 -4.11 -9.09
C ALA A 82 5.78 -2.71 -9.05
N SER A 83 7.11 -2.64 -8.96
CA SER A 83 7.85 -1.37 -8.98
C SER A 83 7.71 -0.64 -10.31
N ALA A 84 7.76 -1.36 -11.44
CA ALA A 84 7.56 -0.80 -12.77
C ALA A 84 6.13 -0.27 -12.94
N PHE A 85 5.13 -0.99 -12.45
CA PHE A 85 3.74 -0.54 -12.44
C PHE A 85 3.58 0.76 -11.66
N THR A 86 4.05 0.82 -10.42
CA THR A 86 3.99 2.02 -9.59
C THR A 86 4.66 3.21 -10.28
N LYS A 87 5.84 3.01 -10.87
CA LYS A 87 6.55 4.05 -11.62
C LYS A 87 5.76 4.54 -12.82
N ALA A 88 5.13 3.64 -13.57
CA ALA A 88 4.30 4.00 -14.72
C ALA A 88 3.07 4.82 -14.30
N GLN A 89 2.39 4.44 -13.20
CA GLN A 89 1.25 5.18 -12.68
C GLN A 89 1.64 6.60 -12.21
N ILE A 90 2.76 6.72 -11.51
CA ILE A 90 3.28 8.03 -11.08
C ILE A 90 3.61 8.91 -12.28
N ASN A 91 4.25 8.38 -13.31
CA ASN A 91 4.63 9.14 -14.49
C ASN A 91 3.43 9.60 -15.31
N ALA A 92 2.37 8.81 -15.36
CA ALA A 92 1.13 9.13 -16.08
C ALA A 92 0.25 10.16 -15.35
N ALA A 93 0.38 10.29 -14.02
CA ALA A 93 -0.44 11.18 -13.22
C ALA A 93 -0.05 12.64 -13.40
N GLN A 94 -1.04 13.52 -13.54
CA GLN A 94 -0.87 14.97 -13.55
C GLN A 94 -0.80 15.53 -12.12
N LYS A 95 -1.70 15.08 -11.25
CA LYS A 95 -1.75 15.45 -9.85
C LYS A 95 -1.23 14.32 -8.97
N ARG A 96 -0.25 14.64 -8.11
CA ARG A 96 0.37 13.69 -7.19
C ARG A 96 0.24 14.20 -5.77
N GLN A 97 -0.36 13.39 -4.91
CA GLN A 97 -0.58 13.71 -3.51
C GLN A 97 -0.16 12.53 -2.63
N ILE A 98 0.14 12.83 -1.38
CA ILE A 98 0.39 11.82 -0.35
C ILE A 98 -0.63 11.98 0.77
N VAL A 99 -1.04 10.86 1.34
CA VAL A 99 -1.86 10.81 2.55
C VAL A 99 -0.96 10.35 3.68
N LEU A 100 -0.64 11.22 4.62
CA LEU A 100 0.19 10.89 5.78
C LEU A 100 -0.71 10.38 6.90
N MET A 101 -0.43 9.18 7.39
CA MET A 101 -1.23 8.52 8.43
C MET A 101 -0.46 8.37 9.75
N ASP A 102 0.80 7.91 9.69
CA ASP A 102 1.60 7.63 10.88
C ASP A 102 3.08 7.47 10.52
N TRP A 103 3.95 7.37 11.53
CA TRP A 103 5.31 6.89 11.34
C TRP A 103 5.33 5.37 11.19
N ASP A 104 6.20 4.88 10.31
CA ASP A 104 6.51 3.45 10.28
C ASP A 104 7.44 3.09 11.45
N LYS A 105 7.28 1.88 11.96
CA LYS A 105 8.08 1.36 13.08
C LYS A 105 9.60 1.31 12.83
N TYR A 106 10.03 1.39 11.57
CA TYR A 106 11.45 1.32 11.20
C TYR A 106 12.16 2.69 11.13
N GLY A 107 11.47 3.81 11.41
CA GLY A 107 12.03 5.15 11.33
C GLY A 107 12.34 5.62 9.90
N GLY A 108 12.40 6.94 9.68
CA GLY A 108 12.73 7.53 8.36
C GLY A 108 11.75 7.24 7.23
N ARG A 109 10.67 6.54 7.52
CA ARG A 109 9.58 6.17 6.62
C ARG A 109 8.24 6.43 7.29
N VAL A 110 7.28 6.92 6.54
CA VAL A 110 5.91 7.15 7.01
C VAL A 110 4.97 6.11 6.41
N LEU A 111 3.88 5.82 7.13
CA LEU A 111 2.76 5.04 6.62
C LEU A 111 1.74 5.97 6.01
N GLY A 112 1.17 5.58 4.88
CA GLY A 112 0.17 6.39 4.23
C GLY A 112 -0.31 5.82 2.92
N ASP A 113 -0.75 6.68 2.01
CA ASP A 113 -1.09 6.32 0.63
C ASP A 113 -0.57 7.38 -0.34
N VAL A 114 -0.52 7.04 -1.60
CA VAL A 114 -0.21 7.95 -2.70
C VAL A 114 -1.45 8.09 -3.56
N LEU A 115 -1.89 9.32 -3.78
CA LEU A 115 -3.01 9.61 -4.67
C LEU A 115 -2.50 10.13 -6.00
N LEU A 116 -2.89 9.47 -7.07
CA LEU A 116 -2.53 9.77 -8.44
C LEU A 116 -3.80 10.16 -9.19
N ASP A 117 -3.95 11.45 -9.51
CA ASP A 117 -5.20 12.02 -10.04
C ASP A 117 -6.42 11.64 -9.18
N GLY A 118 -6.25 11.68 -7.85
CA GLY A 118 -7.27 11.32 -6.87
C GLY A 118 -7.49 9.83 -6.63
N LYS A 119 -6.78 8.95 -7.34
CA LYS A 119 -6.90 7.48 -7.20
C LYS A 119 -5.82 6.94 -6.27
N SER A 120 -6.20 6.08 -5.34
CA SER A 120 -5.33 5.42 -4.37
C SER A 120 -4.37 4.44 -5.06
N LEU A 121 -3.07 4.59 -4.83
CA LEU A 121 -2.06 3.64 -5.29
C LEU A 121 -2.26 2.27 -4.64
N ARG A 122 -2.68 2.23 -3.37
CA ARG A 122 -3.08 0.99 -2.68
C ARG A 122 -4.09 0.20 -3.50
N MET A 123 -5.19 0.86 -3.89
CA MET A 123 -6.25 0.21 -4.66
C MET A 123 -5.80 -0.19 -6.06
N MET A 124 -4.96 0.63 -6.71
CA MET A 124 -4.39 0.27 -8.00
C MET A 124 -3.53 -1.00 -7.93
N LEU A 125 -2.67 -1.12 -6.91
CA LEU A 125 -1.81 -2.30 -6.71
C LEU A 125 -2.62 -3.56 -6.46
N ILE A 126 -3.63 -3.50 -5.59
CA ILE A 126 -4.50 -4.65 -5.26
C ILE A 126 -5.31 -5.06 -6.49
N ASN A 127 -5.99 -4.11 -7.15
CA ASN A 127 -6.88 -4.39 -8.26
C ASN A 127 -6.16 -4.94 -9.49
N ASN A 128 -4.86 -4.65 -9.64
CA ASN A 128 -4.04 -5.17 -10.73
C ASN A 128 -3.18 -6.38 -10.33
N GLY A 129 -3.36 -6.93 -9.12
CA GLY A 129 -2.69 -8.14 -8.66
C GLY A 129 -1.21 -7.97 -8.30
N PHE A 130 -0.72 -6.73 -8.13
CA PHE A 130 0.65 -6.44 -7.74
C PHE A 130 0.86 -6.43 -6.22
N ALA A 131 -0.21 -6.38 -5.44
CA ALA A 131 -0.16 -6.41 -3.98
C ALA A 131 -1.27 -7.28 -3.40
N ARG A 132 -1.06 -7.72 -2.17
CA ARG A 132 -2.06 -8.35 -1.30
C ARG A 132 -2.41 -7.40 -0.17
N GLU A 133 -3.61 -7.51 0.38
CA GLU A 133 -3.94 -6.83 1.62
C GLU A 133 -3.05 -7.33 2.76
N TYR A 134 -2.53 -6.39 3.56
CA TYR A 134 -1.63 -6.70 4.67
C TYR A 134 -1.72 -5.63 5.76
N TYR A 135 -2.03 -6.05 6.98
CA TYR A 135 -2.21 -5.16 8.14
C TYR A 135 -1.28 -5.50 9.32
N GLY A 136 -0.19 -6.24 9.08
CA GLY A 136 0.81 -6.57 10.10
C GLY A 136 0.74 -8.00 10.62
N GLU A 137 -0.12 -8.83 10.05
CA GLU A 137 -0.16 -10.28 10.27
C GLU A 137 1.08 -10.99 9.69
N ALA A 138 1.16 -12.32 9.81
CA ALA A 138 2.23 -13.09 9.17
C ALA A 138 2.12 -12.97 7.64
N LYS A 139 3.24 -12.60 6.98
CA LYS A 139 3.30 -12.49 5.53
C LYS A 139 3.14 -13.86 4.86
N THR A 140 2.31 -13.91 3.81
CA THR A 140 2.23 -15.06 2.93
C THR A 140 3.36 -15.00 1.90
N SER A 141 4.06 -16.12 1.66
CA SER A 141 5.12 -16.18 0.66
C SER A 141 4.61 -15.82 -0.75
N TRP A 142 5.45 -15.13 -1.51
CA TRP A 142 5.25 -14.87 -2.93
C TRP A 142 5.92 -15.93 -3.82
N CYS A 143 6.73 -16.80 -3.21
CA CYS A 143 7.34 -17.94 -3.90
C CYS A 143 6.34 -19.09 -4.05
N ASN A 144 6.38 -19.78 -5.17
CA ASN A 144 5.66 -21.03 -5.35
C ASN A 144 6.30 -22.10 -4.42
N LYS A 145 5.46 -22.87 -3.72
CA LYS A 145 5.92 -24.03 -2.95
C LYS A 145 6.05 -25.21 -3.88
#